data_f9dd4525f36790face632036f3ba0a2d
#
_entry.id   f9dd4525f36790face632036f3ba0a2d
#
_cell.length_a   1.000
_cell.length_b   1.000
_cell.length_c   1.000
_cell.angle_alpha   90.00
_cell.angle_beta   90.00
_cell.angle_gamma   90.00
#
_symmetry.space_group_name_H-M   'P 1'
#
loop_
_entity.id
_entity.type
_entity.pdbx_description
1 polymer ?
#
loop_
_entity_poly.entity_id
_entity_poly.type
_entity_poly.pdbx_seq_one_letter_code
_entity_poly.pdbx_strand_id
1 'polypeptide(L)'
;GSVQSLPNLVPNYNHPEPSPLGLEKAAAMIRAADKPILLVGLGTFWDNASSSMVSLAEHLGAPVLTTSKCKGAIIEDHPLRAGCIIGGLIERDLVSKSDLIVTIGLDAVELQPKGWPYPTKVLSIASHPSLDGLVACNEEVIGNLDSILKILRTIVPKGNDWGYDAAKDFRASVHKALDTPSTGLSPQHAVEIARTILPRDTIATCDAGASRLLVVQKWQCFAPRDFLTSNGLGSMGFAVPGALAARLAYPEKPVIAFTGDGGLLMAVADIQT
;
A
#
# COMPACT_ATOMS: atom_id res chain seq x y z
N GLY A 1 -3.32 6.82 -40.46
CA GLY A 1 -1.90 6.75 -40.20
C GLY A 1 -1.59 5.45 -39.49
N SER A 2 -0.58 4.69 -39.93
CA SER A 2 -0.12 3.47 -39.26
C SER A 2 0.45 3.81 -37.90
N VAL A 3 -0.09 3.25 -36.83
CA VAL A 3 0.50 3.32 -35.48
C VAL A 3 1.77 2.45 -35.52
N GLN A 4 2.94 3.06 -35.48
CA GLN A 4 4.18 2.33 -35.22
C GLN A 4 4.10 1.69 -33.83
N SER A 5 4.23 0.35 -33.75
CA SER A 5 4.41 -0.33 -32.48
C SER A 5 5.68 0.20 -31.82
N LEU A 6 5.52 0.80 -30.67
CA LEU A 6 6.68 1.16 -29.83
C LEU A 6 7.42 -0.13 -29.47
N PRO A 7 8.78 -0.12 -29.49
CA PRO A 7 9.54 -1.25 -29.00
C PRO A 7 9.14 -1.55 -27.56
N ASN A 8 9.02 -2.84 -27.23
CA ASN A 8 8.79 -3.28 -25.84
C ASN A 8 9.99 -2.83 -24.98
N LEU A 9 9.91 -1.61 -24.47
CA LEU A 9 10.81 -1.13 -23.45
C LEU A 9 10.38 -1.76 -22.11
N VAL A 10 10.71 -3.03 -21.92
CA VAL A 10 10.74 -3.61 -20.59
C VAL A 10 11.99 -3.04 -19.92
N PRO A 11 11.88 -2.15 -18.93
CA PRO A 11 13.05 -1.68 -18.23
C PRO A 11 13.71 -2.89 -17.57
N ASN A 12 14.92 -3.19 -17.98
CA ASN A 12 15.73 -4.21 -17.33
C ASN A 12 16.30 -3.57 -16.05
N TYR A 13 15.56 -3.62 -14.95
CA TYR A 13 16.04 -3.16 -13.65
C TYR A 13 17.05 -4.19 -13.14
N ASN A 14 18.32 -3.93 -13.38
CA ASN A 14 19.39 -4.62 -12.68
C ASN A 14 19.42 -4.10 -11.24
N HIS A 15 18.76 -4.83 -10.35
CA HIS A 15 18.89 -4.55 -8.92
C HIS A 15 20.31 -4.89 -8.45
N PRO A 16 20.94 -4.06 -7.61
CA PRO A 16 22.18 -4.45 -6.96
C PRO A 16 21.96 -5.68 -6.08
N GLU A 17 22.98 -6.51 -5.96
CA GLU A 17 22.97 -7.57 -4.96
C GLU A 17 22.95 -6.97 -3.55
N PRO A 18 22.10 -7.47 -2.66
CA PRO A 18 22.03 -6.93 -1.30
C PRO A 18 23.33 -7.22 -0.55
N SER A 19 23.85 -6.23 0.14
CA SER A 19 25.06 -6.36 0.95
C SER A 19 24.88 -7.42 2.04
N PRO A 20 25.77 -8.44 2.15
CA PRO A 20 25.71 -9.42 3.24
C PRO A 20 25.72 -8.77 4.64
N LEU A 21 26.50 -7.72 4.83
CA LEU A 21 26.54 -6.96 6.07
C LEU A 21 25.23 -6.23 6.33
N GLY A 22 24.58 -5.64 5.31
CA GLY A 22 23.27 -5.00 5.42
C GLY A 22 22.20 -6.01 5.80
N LEU A 23 22.20 -7.20 5.19
CA LEU A 23 21.29 -8.29 5.52
C LEU A 23 21.45 -8.76 6.98
N GLU A 24 22.69 -8.87 7.46
CA GLU A 24 22.95 -9.26 8.84
C GLU A 24 22.49 -8.22 9.86
N LYS A 25 22.73 -6.92 9.58
CA LYS A 25 22.23 -5.82 10.42
C LYS A 25 20.71 -5.77 10.41
N ALA A 26 20.07 -5.93 9.25
CA ALA A 26 18.62 -6.00 9.14
C ALA A 26 18.06 -7.17 9.97
N ALA A 27 18.65 -8.34 9.86
CA ALA A 27 18.27 -9.50 10.65
C ALA A 27 18.49 -9.29 12.15
N ALA A 28 19.56 -8.60 12.55
CA ALA A 28 19.80 -8.24 13.95
C ALA A 28 18.72 -7.28 14.49
N MET A 29 18.30 -6.28 13.70
CA MET A 29 17.20 -5.38 14.09
C MET A 29 15.88 -6.14 14.24
N ILE A 30 15.55 -7.03 13.30
CA ILE A 30 14.33 -7.85 13.36
C ILE A 30 14.36 -8.79 14.58
N ARG A 31 15.49 -9.44 14.85
CA ARG A 31 15.64 -10.32 16.04
C ARG A 31 15.50 -9.59 17.35
N ALA A 32 15.85 -8.32 17.41
CA ALA A 32 15.76 -7.49 18.60
C ALA A 32 14.36 -6.88 18.82
N ALA A 33 13.48 -6.99 17.84
CA ALA A 33 12.14 -6.41 17.90
C ALA A 33 11.14 -7.41 18.47
N ASP A 34 10.35 -6.97 19.45
CA ASP A 34 9.23 -7.73 20.01
C ASP A 34 7.92 -7.43 19.27
N LYS A 35 7.80 -6.23 18.71
CA LYS A 35 6.60 -5.72 18.06
C LYS A 35 6.91 -5.06 16.72
N PRO A 36 7.45 -5.80 15.75
CA PRO A 36 7.70 -5.24 14.42
C PRO A 36 6.39 -4.97 13.69
N ILE A 37 6.37 -3.90 12.86
CA ILE A 37 5.28 -3.58 11.93
C ILE A 37 5.85 -3.47 10.51
N LEU A 38 5.12 -3.98 9.51
CA LEU A 38 5.51 -3.82 8.12
C LEU A 38 4.74 -2.66 7.48
N LEU A 39 5.46 -1.72 6.88
CA LEU A 39 4.91 -0.63 6.08
C LEU A 39 5.29 -0.83 4.62
N VAL A 40 4.29 -1.15 3.79
CA VAL A 40 4.50 -1.68 2.45
C VAL A 40 4.10 -0.66 1.40
N GLY A 41 5.03 -0.35 0.50
CA GLY A 41 4.88 0.60 -0.58
C GLY A 41 4.90 -0.02 -1.97
N LEU A 42 4.75 0.83 -2.97
CA LEU A 42 4.55 0.50 -4.39
C LEU A 42 5.68 -0.36 -4.99
N GLY A 43 6.92 -0.20 -4.50
CA GLY A 43 8.06 -1.00 -4.95
C GLY A 43 7.82 -2.51 -4.82
N THR A 44 7.00 -2.93 -3.86
CA THR A 44 6.60 -4.34 -3.69
C THR A 44 5.91 -4.91 -4.94
N PHE A 45 5.16 -4.07 -5.69
CA PHE A 45 4.53 -4.49 -6.94
C PHE A 45 5.51 -4.52 -8.13
N TRP A 46 6.51 -3.63 -8.13
CA TRP A 46 7.51 -3.61 -9.19
C TRP A 46 8.40 -4.86 -9.15
N ASP A 47 8.76 -5.32 -7.97
CA ASP A 47 9.59 -6.50 -7.76
C ASP A 47 8.78 -7.80 -7.61
N ASN A 48 7.46 -7.77 -7.79
CA ASN A 48 6.54 -8.90 -7.58
C ASN A 48 6.69 -9.54 -6.20
N ALA A 49 7.04 -8.75 -5.18
CA ALA A 49 7.41 -9.21 -3.85
C ALA A 49 6.24 -9.40 -2.87
N SER A 50 4.98 -9.25 -3.32
CA SER A 50 3.81 -9.34 -2.43
C SER A 50 3.72 -10.68 -1.68
N SER A 51 3.98 -11.79 -2.35
CA SER A 51 3.93 -13.13 -1.73
C SER A 51 5.03 -13.31 -0.68
N SER A 52 6.25 -12.88 -0.96
CA SER A 52 7.38 -12.95 -0.03
C SER A 52 7.19 -12.01 1.16
N MET A 53 6.58 -10.84 0.93
CA MET A 53 6.20 -9.90 1.97
C MET A 53 5.15 -10.51 2.92
N VAL A 54 4.10 -11.12 2.39
CA VAL A 54 3.08 -11.82 3.21
C VAL A 54 3.73 -12.96 4.00
N SER A 55 4.58 -13.77 3.36
CA SER A 55 5.29 -14.87 4.03
C SER A 55 6.21 -14.38 5.16
N LEU A 56 6.85 -13.22 5.01
CA LEU A 56 7.64 -12.61 6.08
C LEU A 56 6.73 -12.06 7.19
N ALA A 57 5.62 -11.41 6.85
CA ALA A 57 4.65 -10.93 7.82
C ALA A 57 4.11 -12.05 8.71
N GLU A 58 3.74 -13.18 8.10
CA GLU A 58 3.29 -14.40 8.81
C GLU A 58 4.39 -14.99 9.68
N HIS A 59 5.61 -15.04 9.16
CA HIS A 59 6.76 -15.55 9.90
C HIS A 59 7.08 -14.73 11.15
N LEU A 60 6.94 -13.40 11.06
CA LEU A 60 7.18 -12.47 12.16
C LEU A 60 5.95 -12.25 13.05
N GLY A 61 4.75 -12.67 12.60
CA GLY A 61 3.49 -12.29 13.24
C GLY A 61 3.29 -10.78 13.25
N ALA A 62 3.77 -10.07 12.23
CA ALA A 62 3.79 -8.61 12.17
C ALA A 62 2.57 -8.05 11.42
N PRO A 63 1.88 -7.02 11.95
CA PRO A 63 0.78 -6.39 11.23
C PRO A 63 1.32 -5.61 10.04
N VAL A 64 0.52 -5.56 8.98
CA VAL A 64 0.87 -4.90 7.70
C VAL A 64 0.02 -3.68 7.49
N LEU A 65 0.65 -2.52 7.34
CA LEU A 65 0.08 -1.31 6.77
C LEU A 65 0.57 -1.15 5.32
N THR A 66 -0.33 -0.81 4.42
CA THR A 66 0.05 -0.49 3.04
C THR A 66 -0.09 1.00 2.76
N THR A 67 0.66 1.52 1.80
CA THR A 67 0.29 2.80 1.21
C THR A 67 -0.98 2.66 0.39
N SER A 68 -1.59 3.78 0.00
CA SER A 68 -2.78 3.76 -0.86
C SER A 68 -2.51 3.11 -2.22
N LYS A 69 -1.30 3.25 -2.77
CA LYS A 69 -0.90 2.64 -4.03
C LYS A 69 -0.59 1.15 -3.92
N CYS A 70 -0.28 0.69 -2.72
CA CYS A 70 0.07 -0.71 -2.48
C CYS A 70 -1.10 -1.54 -1.91
N LYS A 71 -2.33 -1.01 -1.94
CA LYS A 71 -3.53 -1.78 -1.56
C LYS A 71 -3.61 -3.07 -2.38
N GLY A 72 -3.96 -4.16 -1.70
CA GLY A 72 -4.02 -5.49 -2.30
C GLY A 72 -2.69 -6.26 -2.28
N ALA A 73 -1.56 -5.66 -1.87
CA ALA A 73 -0.31 -6.41 -1.65
C ALA A 73 -0.47 -7.49 -0.57
N ILE A 74 -1.31 -7.23 0.40
CA ILE A 74 -1.91 -8.19 1.32
C ILE A 74 -3.42 -8.10 1.14
N ILE A 75 -4.09 -9.24 0.98
CA ILE A 75 -5.53 -9.26 0.70
C ILE A 75 -6.33 -8.81 1.92
N GLU A 76 -7.55 -8.31 1.68
CA GLU A 76 -8.40 -7.73 2.72
C GLU A 76 -8.71 -8.71 3.85
N ASP A 77 -8.91 -10.00 3.53
CA ASP A 77 -9.28 -11.04 4.50
C ASP A 77 -8.09 -11.55 5.32
N HIS A 78 -6.87 -11.11 5.02
CA HIS A 78 -5.70 -11.61 5.73
C HIS A 78 -5.67 -11.10 7.18
N PRO A 79 -5.49 -11.97 8.19
CA PRO A 79 -5.59 -11.57 9.60
C PRO A 79 -4.55 -10.52 10.03
N LEU A 80 -3.36 -10.52 9.42
CA LEU A 80 -2.31 -9.52 9.68
C LEU A 80 -2.47 -8.23 8.89
N ARG A 81 -3.43 -8.13 7.97
CA ARG A 81 -3.70 -6.88 7.28
C ARG A 81 -4.29 -5.87 8.26
N ALA A 82 -3.55 -4.82 8.60
CA ALA A 82 -4.04 -3.76 9.48
C ALA A 82 -4.86 -2.72 8.72
N GLY A 83 -4.32 -2.14 7.65
CA GLY A 83 -5.02 -1.09 6.89
C GLY A 83 -4.08 -0.31 5.97
N CYS A 84 -4.47 0.93 5.68
CA CYS A 84 -3.64 1.85 4.91
C CYS A 84 -3.09 2.96 5.79
N ILE A 85 -1.84 3.34 5.56
CA ILE A 85 -1.26 4.57 6.09
C ILE A 85 -1.65 5.73 5.16
N ILE A 86 -2.18 6.79 5.74
CA ILE A 86 -2.59 7.99 5.01
C ILE A 86 -1.98 9.28 5.57
N GLY A 87 -1.09 9.15 6.56
CA GLY A 87 -0.46 10.29 7.26
C GLY A 87 -1.40 11.02 8.22
N GLY A 88 -2.45 10.33 8.70
CA GLY A 88 -3.43 10.83 9.65
C GLY A 88 -3.05 10.59 11.12
N LEU A 89 -4.04 10.69 11.99
CA LEU A 89 -3.87 10.43 13.41
C LEU A 89 -4.17 8.97 13.77
N ILE A 90 -4.98 8.30 12.96
CA ILE A 90 -5.54 7.00 13.30
C ILE A 90 -4.47 5.90 13.33
N GLU A 91 -3.52 5.93 12.41
CA GLU A 91 -2.44 4.95 12.36
C GLU A 91 -1.39 5.15 13.47
N ARG A 92 -1.37 6.32 14.12
CA ARG A 92 -0.42 6.59 15.21
C ARG A 92 -0.58 5.62 16.39
N ASP A 93 -1.81 5.23 16.69
CA ASP A 93 -2.09 4.31 17.80
C ASP A 93 -1.48 2.93 17.56
N LEU A 94 -1.46 2.46 16.32
CA LEU A 94 -0.82 1.20 15.97
C LEU A 94 0.70 1.34 15.90
N VAL A 95 1.19 2.36 15.19
CA VAL A 95 2.63 2.56 14.97
C VAL A 95 3.36 2.89 16.28
N SER A 96 2.73 3.64 17.21
CA SER A 96 3.34 3.95 18.52
C SER A 96 3.50 2.75 19.43
N LYS A 97 2.79 1.65 19.19
CA LYS A 97 2.94 0.40 19.94
C LYS A 97 4.07 -0.48 19.39
N SER A 98 4.58 -0.18 18.21
CA SER A 98 5.66 -0.92 17.57
C SER A 98 7.04 -0.45 18.07
N ASP A 99 8.00 -1.35 18.09
CA ASP A 99 9.41 -1.08 18.42
C ASP A 99 10.34 -1.10 17.20
N LEU A 100 9.82 -1.57 16.05
CA LEU A 100 10.48 -1.55 14.76
C LEU A 100 9.47 -1.35 13.63
N ILE A 101 9.74 -0.37 12.77
CA ILE A 101 9.05 -0.22 11.48
C ILE A 101 9.95 -0.79 10.40
N VAL A 102 9.48 -1.81 9.70
CA VAL A 102 10.15 -2.34 8.50
C VAL A 102 9.42 -1.79 7.28
N THR A 103 10.05 -0.86 6.56
CA THR A 103 9.49 -0.38 5.30
C THR A 103 9.92 -1.31 4.17
N ILE A 104 8.98 -1.67 3.29
CA ILE A 104 9.24 -2.59 2.16
C ILE A 104 8.77 -1.92 0.88
N GLY A 105 9.70 -1.55 0.02
CA GLY A 105 9.42 -0.90 -1.26
C GLY A 105 8.66 0.42 -1.11
N LEU A 106 8.87 1.14 -0.01
CA LEU A 106 8.26 2.44 0.24
C LEU A 106 8.96 3.51 -0.59
N ASP A 107 8.21 4.25 -1.38
CA ASP A 107 8.69 5.39 -2.15
C ASP A 107 8.32 6.70 -1.43
N ALA A 108 9.25 7.67 -1.44
CA ALA A 108 9.04 8.99 -0.86
C ALA A 108 7.78 9.69 -1.41
N VAL A 109 7.47 9.48 -2.70
CA VAL A 109 6.29 10.03 -3.37
C VAL A 109 4.96 9.51 -2.81
N GLU A 110 4.98 8.40 -2.09
CA GLU A 110 3.79 7.81 -1.47
C GLU A 110 3.47 8.42 -0.10
N LEU A 111 4.46 9.08 0.49
CA LEU A 111 4.31 9.78 1.76
C LEU A 111 3.81 11.22 1.51
N GLN A 112 3.04 11.74 2.44
CA GLN A 112 2.74 13.16 2.41
C GLN A 112 4.00 13.95 2.73
N PRO A 113 4.20 15.16 2.15
CA PRO A 113 5.37 16.01 2.40
C PRO A 113 5.33 16.64 3.80
N LYS A 114 5.12 15.82 4.80
CA LYS A 114 5.19 16.15 6.23
C LYS A 114 6.33 15.36 6.83
N GLY A 115 7.02 15.93 7.82
CA GLY A 115 8.06 15.23 8.52
C GLY A 115 7.57 13.87 9.07
N TRP A 116 8.43 12.88 9.06
CA TRP A 116 8.17 11.55 9.62
C TRP A 116 7.87 11.66 11.11
N PRO A 117 6.65 11.31 11.56
CA PRO A 117 6.21 11.65 12.92
C PRO A 117 6.53 10.57 13.95
N TYR A 118 7.16 9.47 13.54
CA TYR A 118 7.35 8.30 14.38
C TYR A 118 8.79 8.21 14.88
N PRO A 119 9.01 8.15 16.24
CA PRO A 119 10.34 8.00 16.80
C PRO A 119 10.85 6.54 16.76
N THR A 120 10.01 5.61 16.37
CA THR A 120 10.32 4.18 16.27
C THR A 120 11.44 3.94 15.28
N LYS A 121 12.34 3.02 15.58
CA LYS A 121 13.43 2.60 14.67
C LYS A 121 12.86 2.16 13.32
N VAL A 122 13.57 2.51 12.25
CA VAL A 122 13.17 2.17 10.88
C VAL A 122 14.26 1.32 10.22
N LEU A 123 13.88 0.16 9.71
CA LEU A 123 14.63 -0.65 8.75
C LEU A 123 14.00 -0.45 7.38
N SER A 124 14.76 0.06 6.41
CA SER A 124 14.32 0.22 5.02
C SER A 124 14.78 -0.96 4.17
N ILE A 125 13.86 -1.58 3.43
CA ILE A 125 14.13 -2.59 2.41
C ILE A 125 13.60 -2.04 1.08
N ALA A 126 14.50 -1.71 0.16
CA ALA A 126 14.16 -1.02 -1.08
C ALA A 126 14.96 -1.54 -2.28
N SER A 127 14.42 -1.39 -3.48
CA SER A 127 15.13 -1.75 -4.72
C SER A 127 16.13 -0.65 -5.16
N HIS A 128 15.96 0.55 -4.63
CA HIS A 128 16.84 1.71 -4.84
C HIS A 128 16.69 2.67 -3.65
N PRO A 129 17.68 3.53 -3.37
CA PRO A 129 17.55 4.56 -2.34
C PRO A 129 16.38 5.48 -2.67
N SER A 130 15.35 5.53 -1.82
CA SER A 130 14.10 6.23 -2.18
C SER A 130 13.59 7.18 -1.12
N LEU A 131 14.09 7.07 0.11
CA LEU A 131 13.52 7.85 1.22
C LEU A 131 14.24 9.18 1.49
N ASP A 132 15.37 9.44 0.88
CA ASP A 132 16.13 10.71 0.76
C ASP A 132 15.91 11.74 1.89
N GLY A 133 16.04 11.30 3.15
CA GLY A 133 15.86 12.16 4.33
C GLY A 133 14.41 12.41 4.76
N LEU A 134 13.39 11.93 4.04
CA LEU A 134 11.99 12.02 4.50
C LEU A 134 11.72 11.08 5.68
N VAL A 135 12.37 9.94 5.69
CA VAL A 135 12.33 8.97 6.80
C VAL A 135 13.76 8.73 7.29
N ALA A 136 14.00 9.00 8.57
CA ALA A 136 15.28 8.68 9.19
C ALA A 136 15.39 7.16 9.38
N CYS A 137 16.09 6.48 8.46
CA CYS A 137 16.34 5.05 8.53
C CYS A 137 17.54 4.75 9.45
N ASN A 138 17.40 3.73 10.30
CA ASN A 138 18.51 3.23 11.13
C ASN A 138 19.40 2.25 10.35
N GLU A 139 18.82 1.54 9.41
CA GLU A 139 19.51 0.68 8.45
C GLU A 139 18.72 0.64 7.15
N GLU A 140 19.42 0.50 6.02
CA GLU A 140 18.81 0.35 4.71
C GLU A 140 19.45 -0.81 3.96
N VAL A 141 18.62 -1.69 3.39
CA VAL A 141 19.05 -2.81 2.54
C VAL A 141 18.51 -2.59 1.13
N ILE A 142 19.42 -2.43 0.19
CA ILE A 142 19.09 -2.18 -1.23
C ILE A 142 19.30 -3.45 -2.04
N GLY A 143 18.34 -3.79 -2.89
CA GLY A 143 18.39 -4.93 -3.80
C GLY A 143 17.00 -5.38 -4.24
N ASN A 144 16.91 -6.52 -4.92
CA ASN A 144 15.60 -7.08 -5.29
C ASN A 144 14.80 -7.46 -4.04
N LEU A 145 13.62 -6.88 -3.88
CA LEU A 145 12.79 -7.04 -2.68
C LEU A 145 12.41 -8.50 -2.43
N ASP A 146 12.00 -9.22 -3.46
CA ASP A 146 11.58 -10.62 -3.33
C ASP A 146 12.72 -11.49 -2.77
N SER A 147 13.94 -11.28 -3.28
CA SER A 147 15.14 -11.99 -2.83
C SER A 147 15.50 -11.64 -1.39
N ILE A 148 15.51 -10.34 -1.04
CA ILE A 148 15.84 -9.88 0.32
C ILE A 148 14.84 -10.47 1.33
N LEU A 149 13.55 -10.41 1.05
CA LEU A 149 12.50 -10.90 1.95
C LEU A 149 12.59 -12.41 2.16
N LYS A 150 12.90 -13.18 1.11
CA LYS A 150 13.15 -14.63 1.21
C LYS A 150 14.37 -14.93 2.08
N ILE A 151 15.48 -14.21 1.88
CA ILE A 151 16.70 -14.39 2.70
C ILE A 151 16.38 -14.05 4.16
N LEU A 152 15.82 -12.88 4.44
CA LEU A 152 15.49 -12.47 5.82
C LEU A 152 14.60 -13.49 6.51
N ARG A 153 13.57 -13.99 5.84
CA ARG A 153 12.69 -15.03 6.39
C ARG A 153 13.45 -16.28 6.82
N THR A 154 14.55 -16.63 6.17
CA THR A 154 15.34 -17.82 6.52
C THR A 154 16.32 -17.59 7.67
N ILE A 155 16.81 -16.36 7.85
CA ILE A 155 17.88 -16.05 8.82
C ILE A 155 17.37 -15.40 10.12
N VAL A 156 16.08 -14.98 10.15
CA VAL A 156 15.44 -14.48 11.38
C VAL A 156 14.58 -15.56 12.03
N PRO A 157 14.48 -15.62 13.37
CA PRO A 157 13.59 -16.56 14.04
C PRO A 157 12.12 -16.20 13.78
N LYS A 158 11.24 -17.18 14.01
CA LYS A 158 9.80 -16.92 14.01
C LYS A 158 9.47 -15.92 15.14
N GLY A 159 8.69 -14.91 14.81
CA GLY A 159 8.20 -13.93 15.76
C GLY A 159 7.04 -14.44 16.63
N ASN A 160 6.47 -13.53 17.39
CA ASN A 160 5.30 -13.77 18.23
C ASN A 160 3.99 -13.38 17.49
N ASP A 161 2.84 -13.59 18.13
CA ASP A 161 1.53 -13.37 17.50
C ASP A 161 0.92 -11.98 17.78
N TRP A 162 1.71 -11.00 18.26
CA TRP A 162 1.22 -9.69 18.66
C TRP A 162 0.44 -8.96 17.55
N GLY A 163 0.84 -9.15 16.32
CA GLY A 163 0.29 -8.42 15.17
C GLY A 163 -1.12 -8.84 14.80
N TYR A 164 -1.56 -10.03 15.14
CA TYR A 164 -2.93 -10.50 14.86
C TYR A 164 -3.96 -9.66 15.63
N ASP A 165 -3.76 -9.50 16.92
CA ASP A 165 -4.64 -8.68 17.76
C ASP A 165 -4.47 -7.20 17.41
N ALA A 166 -3.24 -6.72 17.22
CA ALA A 166 -2.96 -5.35 16.85
C ALA A 166 -3.63 -4.96 15.51
N ALA A 167 -3.58 -5.81 14.49
CA ALA A 167 -4.25 -5.58 13.21
C ALA A 167 -5.77 -5.58 13.36
N LYS A 168 -6.33 -6.52 14.14
CA LYS A 168 -7.76 -6.60 14.42
C LYS A 168 -8.27 -5.34 15.13
N ASP A 169 -7.59 -4.92 16.19
CA ASP A 169 -7.96 -3.75 16.98
C ASP A 169 -7.86 -2.48 16.14
N PHE A 170 -6.82 -2.38 15.31
CA PHE A 170 -6.65 -1.24 14.42
C PHE A 170 -7.79 -1.17 13.39
N ARG A 171 -8.16 -2.28 12.73
CA ARG A 171 -9.30 -2.31 11.81
C ARG A 171 -10.60 -1.87 12.50
N ALA A 172 -10.84 -2.34 13.73
CA ALA A 172 -12.00 -1.94 14.51
C ALA A 172 -12.00 -0.44 14.83
N SER A 173 -10.84 0.13 15.15
CA SER A 173 -10.70 1.58 15.43
C SER A 173 -10.95 2.42 14.18
N VAL A 174 -10.43 1.99 13.02
CA VAL A 174 -10.68 2.64 11.71
C VAL A 174 -12.16 2.60 11.37
N HIS A 175 -12.80 1.43 11.52
CA HIS A 175 -14.22 1.27 11.25
C HIS A 175 -15.05 2.22 12.12
N LYS A 176 -14.79 2.24 13.44
CA LYS A 176 -15.46 3.13 14.38
C LYS A 176 -15.26 4.61 14.06
N ALA A 177 -14.05 5.01 13.67
CA ALA A 177 -13.73 6.41 13.34
C ALA A 177 -14.43 6.90 12.06
N LEU A 178 -14.70 5.98 11.13
CA LEU A 178 -15.34 6.29 9.85
C LEU A 178 -16.86 6.02 9.85
N ASP A 179 -17.40 5.41 10.89
CA ASP A 179 -18.80 5.12 11.01
C ASP A 179 -19.51 6.33 11.66
N THR A 180 -19.89 7.29 10.83
CA THR A 180 -20.62 8.49 11.26
C THR A 180 -22.10 8.32 10.99
N PRO A 181 -22.98 8.52 12.01
CA PRO A 181 -24.42 8.50 11.82
C PRO A 181 -24.85 9.50 10.75
N SER A 182 -25.68 9.06 9.82
CA SER A 182 -26.25 9.93 8.77
C SER A 182 -27.74 9.67 8.59
N THR A 183 -28.49 10.68 8.22
CA THR A 183 -29.93 10.57 7.95
C THR A 183 -30.24 10.13 6.51
N GLY A 184 -29.23 9.78 5.73
CA GLY A 184 -29.37 9.36 4.34
C GLY A 184 -28.17 8.54 3.88
N LEU A 185 -27.99 8.39 2.57
CA LEU A 185 -26.85 7.71 1.99
C LEU A 185 -25.57 8.55 2.25
N SER A 186 -24.75 8.08 3.17
CA SER A 186 -23.43 8.69 3.39
C SER A 186 -22.41 8.22 2.37
N PRO A 187 -21.33 8.98 2.13
CA PRO A 187 -20.22 8.52 1.28
C PRO A 187 -19.64 7.18 1.72
N GLN A 188 -19.58 6.93 3.04
CA GLN A 188 -19.12 5.67 3.62
C GLN A 188 -20.02 4.51 3.17
N HIS A 189 -21.33 4.65 3.33
CA HIS A 189 -22.29 3.64 2.92
C HIS A 189 -22.27 3.41 1.40
N ALA A 190 -22.08 4.47 0.60
CA ALA A 190 -21.97 4.33 -0.85
C ALA A 190 -20.79 3.43 -1.26
N VAL A 191 -19.63 3.58 -0.63
CA VAL A 191 -18.45 2.74 -0.88
C VAL A 191 -18.70 1.30 -0.42
N GLU A 192 -19.31 1.10 0.75
CA GLU A 192 -19.62 -0.23 1.30
C GLU A 192 -20.67 -0.97 0.46
N ILE A 193 -21.71 -0.28 0.03
CA ILE A 193 -22.75 -0.85 -0.85
C ILE A 193 -22.12 -1.25 -2.19
N ALA A 194 -21.32 -0.36 -2.79
CA ALA A 194 -20.63 -0.66 -4.04
C ALA A 194 -19.73 -1.91 -3.87
N ARG A 195 -19.00 -2.03 -2.75
CA ARG A 195 -18.16 -3.21 -2.48
C ARG A 195 -18.96 -4.49 -2.31
N THR A 196 -20.14 -4.41 -1.70
CA THR A 196 -21.02 -5.58 -1.47
C THR A 196 -21.63 -6.10 -2.77
N ILE A 197 -21.97 -5.20 -3.70
CA ILE A 197 -22.62 -5.55 -4.97
C ILE A 197 -21.63 -6.02 -6.01
N LEU A 198 -20.45 -5.40 -6.07
CA LEU A 198 -19.46 -5.65 -7.12
C LEU A 198 -18.62 -6.91 -6.81
N PRO A 199 -18.22 -7.65 -7.85
CA PRO A 199 -17.33 -8.82 -7.72
C PRO A 199 -16.03 -8.48 -6.98
N ARG A 200 -15.40 -9.49 -6.35
CA ARG A 200 -14.17 -9.32 -5.57
C ARG A 200 -12.99 -8.82 -6.41
N ASP A 201 -12.91 -9.19 -7.67
CA ASP A 201 -11.88 -8.83 -8.64
C ASP A 201 -12.09 -7.47 -9.32
N THR A 202 -13.06 -6.67 -8.84
CA THR A 202 -13.32 -5.32 -9.36
C THR A 202 -12.12 -4.42 -9.13
N ILE A 203 -11.67 -3.77 -10.20
CA ILE A 203 -10.65 -2.71 -10.13
C ILE A 203 -11.33 -1.40 -9.76
N ALA A 204 -10.82 -0.74 -8.73
CA ALA A 204 -11.28 0.58 -8.34
C ALA A 204 -10.24 1.65 -8.69
N THR A 205 -10.71 2.77 -9.22
CA THR A 205 -9.89 3.97 -9.40
C THR A 205 -10.41 5.09 -8.50
N CYS A 206 -9.52 5.93 -8.02
CA CYS A 206 -9.90 6.99 -7.09
C CYS A 206 -9.16 8.30 -7.37
N ASP A 207 -9.92 9.39 -7.42
CA ASP A 207 -9.40 10.74 -7.56
C ASP A 207 -8.73 11.25 -6.28
N ALA A 208 -7.95 12.31 -6.42
CA ALA A 208 -7.54 13.15 -5.31
C ALA A 208 -8.75 13.90 -4.73
N GLY A 209 -8.65 14.25 -3.45
CA GLY A 209 -9.69 14.99 -2.73
C GLY A 209 -10.03 14.33 -1.38
N ALA A 210 -10.96 14.93 -0.65
CA ALA A 210 -11.38 14.44 0.67
C ALA A 210 -11.97 13.02 0.59
N SER A 211 -12.71 12.70 -0.47
CA SER A 211 -13.28 11.37 -0.72
C SER A 211 -12.21 10.28 -0.83
N ARG A 212 -11.00 10.60 -1.30
CA ARG A 212 -9.90 9.62 -1.41
C ARG A 212 -9.55 8.98 -0.07
N LEU A 213 -9.46 9.78 0.99
CA LEU A 213 -9.11 9.26 2.32
C LEU A 213 -10.12 8.21 2.79
N LEU A 214 -11.40 8.46 2.51
CA LEU A 214 -12.47 7.54 2.81
C LEU A 214 -12.40 6.26 1.96
N VAL A 215 -12.31 6.42 0.64
CA VAL A 215 -12.27 5.29 -0.31
C VAL A 215 -11.05 4.40 -0.04
N VAL A 216 -9.86 4.99 0.22
CA VAL A 216 -8.64 4.25 0.57
C VAL A 216 -8.84 3.37 1.80
N GLN A 217 -9.58 3.84 2.80
CA GLN A 217 -9.82 3.08 4.02
C GLN A 217 -10.96 2.06 3.90
N LYS A 218 -12.00 2.37 3.15
CA LYS A 218 -13.24 1.56 3.09
C LYS A 218 -13.27 0.57 1.92
N TRP A 219 -12.65 0.89 0.77
CA TRP A 219 -12.64 -0.02 -0.37
C TRP A 219 -11.74 -1.23 -0.10
N GLN A 220 -12.29 -2.42 -0.22
CA GLN A 220 -11.60 -3.69 0.00
C GLN A 220 -10.94 -4.18 -1.29
N CYS A 221 -9.66 -4.56 -1.22
CA CYS A 221 -8.88 -5.12 -2.32
C CYS A 221 -8.47 -6.55 -2.04
N PHE A 222 -8.63 -7.41 -3.04
CA PHE A 222 -8.39 -8.85 -2.91
C PHE A 222 -7.24 -9.34 -3.79
N ALA A 223 -6.66 -8.46 -4.60
CA ALA A 223 -5.46 -8.75 -5.37
C ALA A 223 -4.59 -7.49 -5.53
N PRO A 224 -3.30 -7.65 -5.81
CA PRO A 224 -2.43 -6.57 -6.20
C PRO A 224 -2.98 -5.79 -7.40
N ARG A 225 -2.85 -4.45 -7.34
CA ARG A 225 -3.28 -3.54 -8.42
C ARG A 225 -4.79 -3.44 -8.65
N ASP A 226 -5.63 -3.97 -7.76
CA ASP A 226 -7.09 -3.77 -7.81
C ASP A 226 -7.51 -2.37 -7.34
N PHE A 227 -6.56 -1.52 -6.93
CA PHE A 227 -6.80 -0.13 -6.55
C PHE A 227 -5.79 0.82 -7.19
N LEU A 228 -6.28 1.79 -7.95
CA LEU A 228 -5.46 2.75 -8.66
C LEU A 228 -5.78 4.17 -8.20
N THR A 229 -4.78 4.94 -7.81
CA THR A 229 -4.95 6.33 -7.39
C THR A 229 -3.72 7.16 -7.77
N SER A 230 -3.94 8.44 -8.04
CA SER A 230 -2.86 9.38 -8.23
C SER A 230 -2.15 9.68 -6.90
N ASN A 231 -0.83 9.63 -6.90
CA ASN A 231 0.04 10.05 -5.80
C ASN A 231 1.10 11.04 -6.32
N GLY A 232 1.92 11.56 -5.43
CA GLY A 232 2.84 12.62 -5.74
C GLY A 232 2.09 13.95 -5.85
N LEU A 233 1.83 14.43 -7.05
CA LEU A 233 1.06 15.65 -7.27
C LEU A 233 -0.41 15.51 -6.89
N GLY A 234 -0.94 14.29 -6.80
CA GLY A 234 -2.33 14.05 -6.37
C GLY A 234 -3.34 14.76 -7.27
N SER A 235 -3.25 14.56 -8.59
CA SER A 235 -4.11 15.23 -9.57
C SER A 235 -5.57 14.79 -9.45
N MET A 236 -6.48 15.75 -9.60
CA MET A 236 -7.90 15.52 -9.87
C MET A 236 -8.07 15.08 -11.34
N GLY A 237 -9.18 14.41 -11.65
CA GLY A 237 -9.47 13.93 -13.00
C GLY A 237 -8.69 12.66 -13.38
N PHE A 238 -8.10 11.95 -12.43
CA PHE A 238 -7.40 10.67 -12.65
C PHE A 238 -8.36 9.49 -12.75
N ALA A 239 -9.43 9.48 -11.92
CA ALA A 239 -10.23 8.28 -11.71
C ALA A 239 -10.93 7.80 -13.00
N VAL A 240 -11.52 8.69 -13.76
CA VAL A 240 -12.26 8.35 -14.99
C VAL A 240 -11.33 7.79 -16.08
N PRO A 241 -10.28 8.51 -16.54
CA PRO A 241 -9.35 7.96 -17.54
C PRO A 241 -8.60 6.73 -17.02
N GLY A 242 -8.30 6.67 -15.72
CA GLY A 242 -7.73 5.49 -15.08
C GLY A 242 -8.65 4.28 -15.15
N ALA A 243 -9.96 4.46 -14.97
CA ALA A 243 -10.96 3.40 -15.10
C ALA A 243 -11.09 2.92 -16.56
N LEU A 244 -11.08 3.83 -17.52
CA LEU A 244 -11.10 3.50 -18.94
C LEU A 244 -9.86 2.69 -19.31
N ALA A 245 -8.68 3.12 -18.87
CA ALA A 245 -7.43 2.40 -19.11
C ALA A 245 -7.44 1.01 -18.46
N ALA A 246 -7.93 0.89 -17.22
CA ALA A 246 -8.08 -0.40 -16.54
C ALA A 246 -9.04 -1.32 -17.29
N ARG A 247 -10.16 -0.81 -17.79
CA ARG A 247 -11.12 -1.58 -18.58
C ARG A 247 -10.56 -2.04 -19.92
N LEU A 248 -9.73 -1.23 -20.57
CA LEU A 248 -9.04 -1.61 -21.80
C LEU A 248 -7.98 -2.69 -21.55
N ALA A 249 -7.25 -2.59 -20.45
CA ALA A 249 -6.22 -3.57 -20.08
C ALA A 249 -6.81 -4.91 -19.59
N TYR A 250 -7.96 -4.88 -18.94
CA TYR A 250 -8.65 -6.03 -18.34
C TYR A 250 -10.13 -6.03 -18.73
N PRO A 251 -10.47 -6.40 -19.98
CA PRO A 251 -11.83 -6.29 -20.53
C PRO A 251 -12.88 -7.09 -19.76
N GLU A 252 -12.51 -8.15 -19.07
CA GLU A 252 -13.40 -9.04 -18.29
C GLU A 252 -13.63 -8.59 -16.85
N LYS A 253 -12.77 -7.71 -16.32
CA LYS A 253 -12.92 -7.25 -14.93
C LYS A 253 -13.90 -6.08 -14.85
N PRO A 254 -14.81 -6.07 -13.88
CA PRO A 254 -15.56 -4.87 -13.54
C PRO A 254 -14.61 -3.76 -13.08
N VAL A 255 -14.94 -2.52 -13.43
CA VAL A 255 -14.18 -1.34 -13.00
C VAL A 255 -15.13 -0.31 -12.41
N ILE A 256 -14.73 0.31 -11.30
CA ILE A 256 -15.46 1.41 -10.67
C ILE A 256 -14.54 2.62 -10.49
N ALA A 257 -15.03 3.81 -10.82
CA ALA A 257 -14.34 5.07 -10.59
C ALA A 257 -14.97 5.84 -9.42
N PHE A 258 -14.17 6.19 -8.43
CA PHE A 258 -14.56 7.10 -7.35
C PHE A 258 -14.02 8.49 -7.66
N THR A 259 -14.89 9.39 -8.05
CA THR A 259 -14.54 10.76 -8.39
C THR A 259 -15.46 11.76 -7.69
N GLY A 260 -14.96 12.95 -7.41
CA GLY A 260 -15.77 14.07 -6.98
C GLY A 260 -16.30 14.86 -8.18
N ASP A 261 -17.16 15.84 -7.91
CA ASP A 261 -17.73 16.75 -8.92
C ASP A 261 -16.65 17.45 -9.76
N GLY A 262 -15.64 18.03 -9.11
CA GLY A 262 -14.53 18.70 -9.79
C GLY A 262 -13.68 17.75 -10.63
N GLY A 263 -13.36 16.56 -10.12
CA GLY A 263 -12.61 15.54 -10.85
C GLY A 263 -13.38 15.01 -12.07
N LEU A 264 -14.68 14.78 -11.92
CA LEU A 264 -15.54 14.36 -13.02
C LEU A 264 -15.59 15.42 -14.12
N LEU A 265 -15.78 16.70 -13.75
CA LEU A 265 -15.83 17.79 -14.72
C LEU A 265 -14.52 17.95 -15.50
N MET A 266 -13.37 17.69 -14.86
CA MET A 266 -12.07 17.72 -15.54
C MET A 266 -11.89 16.61 -16.56
N ALA A 267 -12.54 15.47 -16.36
CA ALA A 267 -12.41 14.27 -17.19
C ALA A 267 -13.67 13.95 -18.00
N VAL A 268 -14.66 14.84 -18.05
CA VAL A 268 -15.95 14.57 -18.70
C VAL A 268 -15.81 14.28 -20.20
N ALA A 269 -14.82 14.88 -20.86
CA ALA A 269 -14.56 14.64 -22.29
C ALA A 269 -14.11 13.19 -22.56
N ASP A 270 -13.44 12.54 -21.59
CA ASP A 270 -12.96 11.17 -21.73
C ASP A 270 -14.10 10.13 -21.72
N ILE A 271 -15.29 10.53 -21.19
CA ILE A 271 -16.48 9.65 -21.16
C ILE A 271 -17.04 9.40 -22.58
N GLN A 272 -16.71 10.25 -23.55
CA GLN A 272 -17.13 10.08 -24.94
C GLN A 272 -16.23 9.12 -25.73
N THR A 273 -15.11 8.74 -25.19
CA THR A 273 -14.16 7.81 -25.80
C THR A 273 -14.59 6.35 -25.60
#